data_d50ee4f49b08303ae980c3e566ddcb6a
#
_entry.id   d50ee4f49b08303ae980c3e566ddcb6a
#
_cell.length_a   1.000
_cell.length_b   1.000
_cell.length_c   1.000
_cell.angle_alpha   90.00
_cell.angle_beta   90.00
_cell.angle_gamma   90.00
#
_symmetry.space_group_name_H-M   'P 1'
#
loop_
_entity.id
_entity.type
_entity.pdbx_description
1 polymer ?
#
loop_
_entity_poly.entity_id
_entity_poly.type
_entity_poly.pdbx_seq_one_letter_code
_entity_poly.pdbx_strand_id
1 'polypeptide(L)'
;MRVIARGVLLTTFVLVGAAASAQTADDIIEKGIAAGGGREALAKVTSRATTGTMTVTTPGGDVAGTIEVLNQAPNKTQTIITLDLSAMGAGKMTIDQRFDGTNGYASNSMQGVTPVTSSQLDTWRNAIFPSPFLDYKARGTKIELTGKEKMGDTDAYLLLVTPAKGPTSRLWMDATTYLPVKTTTTVETAEAGTVEQTILLSDFRQVDGLTVPFKVVGSSAIQTFTVVVTKVEHNVNVDPARFAKPASK
;
A
#
# COMPACT_ATOMS: atom_id res chain seq x y z
N MET A 1 -60.11 47.50 42.41
CA MET A 1 -59.30 47.36 41.21
C MET A 1 -58.09 46.49 41.54
N ARG A 2 -58.08 45.24 41.05
CA ARG A 2 -56.93 44.32 41.26
C ARG A 2 -56.20 44.23 39.96
N VAL A 3 -54.91 44.67 39.97
CA VAL A 3 -54.00 44.58 38.85
C VAL A 3 -53.25 43.25 38.97
N ILE A 4 -53.43 42.35 37.98
CA ILE A 4 -52.72 41.06 37.86
C ILE A 4 -51.51 41.33 36.98
N ALA A 5 -50.30 41.24 37.58
CA ALA A 5 -49.05 41.25 36.84
C ALA A 5 -48.79 39.85 36.28
N ARG A 6 -48.72 39.72 34.93
CA ARG A 6 -48.29 38.54 34.25
C ARG A 6 -46.75 38.57 34.12
N GLY A 7 -46.07 37.70 34.84
CA GLY A 7 -44.63 37.47 34.67
C GLY A 7 -44.38 36.58 33.42
N VAL A 8 -43.63 37.08 32.46
CA VAL A 8 -43.12 36.29 31.30
C VAL A 8 -41.81 35.62 31.73
N LEU A 9 -41.86 34.31 31.85
CA LEU A 9 -40.68 33.49 32.10
C LEU A 9 -39.93 33.27 30.78
N LEU A 10 -38.79 33.95 30.58
CA LEU A 10 -37.92 33.78 29.42
C LEU A 10 -37.03 32.55 29.64
N THR A 11 -37.37 31.42 29.00
CA THR A 11 -36.53 30.21 29.05
C THR A 11 -35.40 30.33 28.01
N THR A 12 -34.19 30.61 28.50
CA THR A 12 -32.99 30.66 27.64
C THR A 12 -32.55 29.25 27.32
N PHE A 13 -32.75 28.82 26.05
CA PHE A 13 -32.27 27.54 25.54
C PHE A 13 -30.78 27.68 25.19
N VAL A 14 -29.90 27.15 26.05
CA VAL A 14 -28.46 27.05 25.76
C VAL A 14 -28.25 25.88 24.82
N LEU A 15 -28.05 26.16 23.53
CA LEU A 15 -27.53 25.18 22.57
C LEU A 15 -26.07 24.89 22.93
N VAL A 16 -25.82 23.79 23.60
CA VAL A 16 -24.48 23.19 23.69
C VAL A 16 -24.19 22.56 22.33
N GLY A 17 -23.55 23.30 21.45
CA GLY A 17 -23.01 22.77 20.21
C GLY A 17 -21.92 21.75 20.57
N ALA A 18 -22.17 20.46 20.35
CA ALA A 18 -21.14 19.45 20.35
C ALA A 18 -20.15 19.82 19.24
N ALA A 19 -18.97 20.33 19.59
CA ALA A 19 -17.88 20.47 18.65
C ALA A 19 -17.55 19.06 18.16
N ALA A 20 -18.00 18.70 16.96
CA ALA A 20 -17.54 17.51 16.27
C ALA A 20 -16.02 17.67 16.13
N SER A 21 -15.24 16.95 16.94
CA SER A 21 -13.79 16.92 16.81
C SER A 21 -13.47 16.51 15.37
N ALA A 22 -12.81 17.40 14.65
CA ALA A 22 -12.38 17.08 13.29
C ALA A 22 -11.47 15.87 13.35
N GLN A 23 -11.77 14.83 12.55
CA GLN A 23 -11.00 13.59 12.51
C GLN A 23 -9.57 13.90 12.09
N THR A 24 -8.60 13.43 12.85
CA THR A 24 -7.16 13.64 12.57
C THR A 24 -6.60 12.52 11.67
N ALA A 25 -5.44 12.76 11.08
CA ALA A 25 -4.71 11.72 10.34
C ALA A 25 -4.41 10.51 11.23
N ASP A 26 -4.03 10.75 12.49
CA ASP A 26 -3.77 9.69 13.46
C ASP A 26 -5.00 8.82 13.72
N ASP A 27 -6.17 9.43 13.91
CA ASP A 27 -7.42 8.70 14.11
C ASP A 27 -7.75 7.80 12.91
N ILE A 28 -7.52 8.29 11.69
CA ILE A 28 -7.75 7.53 10.46
C ILE A 28 -6.79 6.35 10.38
N ILE A 29 -5.51 6.57 10.67
CA ILE A 29 -4.48 5.52 10.66
C ILE A 29 -4.75 4.46 11.72
N GLU A 30 -5.10 4.84 12.96
CA GLU A 30 -5.43 3.86 14.01
C GLU A 30 -6.68 3.04 13.66
N LYS A 31 -7.70 3.64 13.06
CA LYS A 31 -8.85 2.90 12.52
C LYS A 31 -8.45 1.99 11.36
N GLY A 32 -7.53 2.42 10.50
CA GLY A 32 -6.96 1.59 9.44
C GLY A 32 -6.18 0.39 9.98
N ILE A 33 -5.39 0.57 11.04
CA ILE A 33 -4.72 -0.53 11.75
C ILE A 33 -5.75 -1.52 12.31
N ALA A 34 -6.81 -0.99 12.94
CA ALA A 34 -7.90 -1.82 13.48
C ALA A 34 -8.61 -2.61 12.36
N ALA A 35 -8.94 -1.96 11.24
CA ALA A 35 -9.55 -2.58 10.06
C ALA A 35 -8.65 -3.64 9.41
N GLY A 36 -7.34 -3.47 9.48
CA GLY A 36 -6.33 -4.43 8.99
C GLY A 36 -6.20 -5.70 9.84
N GLY A 37 -6.87 -5.77 11.00
CA GLY A 37 -6.82 -6.90 11.93
C GLY A 37 -6.36 -6.51 13.34
N GLY A 38 -5.97 -5.25 13.52
CA GLY A 38 -5.53 -4.69 14.80
C GLY A 38 -4.01 -4.83 15.05
N ARG A 39 -3.52 -3.94 15.89
CA ARG A 39 -2.08 -3.80 16.19
C ARG A 39 -1.46 -5.10 16.71
N GLU A 40 -2.18 -5.81 17.60
CA GLU A 40 -1.67 -7.05 18.19
C GLU A 40 -1.55 -8.19 17.17
N ALA A 41 -2.54 -8.38 16.31
CA ALA A 41 -2.50 -9.42 15.28
C ALA A 41 -1.43 -9.10 14.23
N LEU A 42 -1.34 -7.85 13.77
CA LEU A 42 -0.30 -7.42 12.85
C LEU A 42 1.11 -7.62 13.43
N ALA A 43 1.34 -7.29 14.71
CA ALA A 43 2.65 -7.44 15.34
C ALA A 43 3.12 -8.92 15.46
N LYS A 44 2.22 -9.88 15.38
CA LYS A 44 2.53 -11.32 15.39
C LYS A 44 2.95 -11.87 14.02
N VAL A 45 2.78 -11.07 12.96
CA VAL A 45 3.14 -11.51 11.60
C VAL A 45 4.59 -11.18 11.31
N THR A 46 5.42 -12.21 11.24
CA THR A 46 6.86 -12.11 10.99
C THR A 46 7.24 -12.31 9.53
N SER A 47 6.39 -13.03 8.75
CA SER A 47 6.59 -13.28 7.33
C SER A 47 5.26 -13.49 6.60
N ARG A 48 5.25 -13.27 5.28
CA ARG A 48 4.10 -13.56 4.42
C ARG A 48 4.56 -13.98 3.03
N ALA A 49 4.02 -15.10 2.55
CA ALA A 49 4.11 -15.51 1.16
C ALA A 49 2.79 -15.22 0.46
N THR A 50 2.85 -14.56 -0.68
CA THR A 50 1.70 -14.23 -1.52
C THR A 50 1.97 -14.73 -2.93
N THR A 51 1.03 -15.45 -3.54
CA THR A 51 1.08 -15.85 -4.95
C THR A 51 -0.15 -15.35 -5.68
N GLY A 52 -0.01 -15.12 -6.97
CA GLY A 52 -1.11 -14.64 -7.79
C GLY A 52 -0.83 -14.75 -9.27
N THR A 53 -1.86 -14.49 -10.08
CA THR A 53 -1.74 -14.24 -11.50
C THR A 53 -1.52 -12.76 -11.74
N MET A 54 -0.81 -12.43 -12.81
CA MET A 54 -0.53 -11.06 -13.23
C MET A 54 -0.85 -10.90 -14.71
N THR A 55 -1.45 -9.79 -15.06
CA THR A 55 -1.60 -9.35 -16.46
C THR A 55 -0.97 -7.96 -16.57
N VAL A 56 -0.07 -7.79 -17.52
CA VAL A 56 0.52 -6.50 -17.88
C VAL A 56 -0.08 -6.06 -19.20
N THR A 57 -0.76 -4.91 -19.18
CA THR A 57 -1.34 -4.30 -20.38
C THR A 57 -0.39 -3.22 -20.89
N THR A 58 0.02 -3.37 -22.14
CA THR A 58 0.89 -2.45 -22.87
C THR A 58 0.22 -2.04 -24.19
N PRO A 59 0.72 -1.01 -24.89
CA PRO A 59 0.25 -0.71 -26.25
C PRO A 59 0.35 -1.87 -27.22
N GLY A 60 1.24 -2.84 -26.96
CA GLY A 60 1.42 -4.08 -27.78
C GLY A 60 0.46 -5.21 -27.42
N GLY A 61 -0.39 -5.04 -26.42
CA GLY A 61 -1.36 -6.03 -25.95
C GLY A 61 -1.10 -6.50 -24.52
N ASP A 62 -1.86 -7.49 -24.09
CA ASP A 62 -1.81 -8.07 -22.76
C ASP A 62 -0.79 -9.19 -22.68
N VAL A 63 0.02 -9.16 -21.64
CA VAL A 63 1.00 -10.19 -21.28
C VAL A 63 0.57 -10.84 -19.98
N ALA A 64 0.27 -12.13 -20.03
CA ALA A 64 -0.07 -12.92 -18.86
C ALA A 64 1.18 -13.38 -18.11
N GLY A 65 1.05 -13.56 -16.79
CA GLY A 65 2.13 -14.05 -15.96
C GLY A 65 1.70 -14.47 -14.58
N THR A 66 2.68 -14.71 -13.74
CA THR A 66 2.51 -15.01 -12.31
C THR A 66 3.37 -14.09 -11.48
N ILE A 67 2.95 -13.88 -10.23
CA ILE A 67 3.69 -13.13 -9.24
C ILE A 67 3.80 -13.94 -7.94
N GLU A 68 5.00 -13.91 -7.36
CA GLU A 68 5.28 -14.41 -6.02
C GLU A 68 5.91 -13.28 -5.22
N VAL A 69 5.38 -13.00 -4.03
CA VAL A 69 5.93 -12.00 -3.11
C VAL A 69 6.19 -12.66 -1.77
N LEU A 70 7.42 -12.58 -1.30
CA LEU A 70 7.82 -13.01 0.01
C LEU A 70 8.25 -11.80 0.83
N ASN A 71 7.59 -11.58 1.97
CA ASN A 71 7.94 -10.52 2.91
C ASN A 71 8.43 -11.11 4.22
N GLN A 72 9.37 -10.43 4.87
CA GLN A 72 9.82 -10.71 6.23
C GLN A 72 10.04 -9.40 6.99
N ALA A 73 9.50 -9.34 8.20
CA ALA A 73 9.64 -8.18 9.07
C ALA A 73 11.14 -7.87 9.36
N PRO A 74 11.50 -6.58 9.50
CA PRO A 74 10.61 -5.43 9.39
C PRO A 74 10.40 -4.94 7.95
N ASN A 75 11.25 -5.29 6.96
CA ASN A 75 11.19 -4.71 5.62
C ASN A 75 11.90 -5.53 4.54
N LYS A 76 12.21 -6.80 4.78
CA LYS A 76 12.79 -7.65 3.73
C LYS A 76 11.71 -8.09 2.77
N THR A 77 12.05 -8.09 1.47
CA THR A 77 11.12 -8.55 0.43
C THR A 77 11.84 -9.23 -0.72
N GLN A 78 11.19 -10.22 -1.31
CA GLN A 78 11.49 -10.73 -2.64
C GLN A 78 10.22 -10.71 -3.47
N THR A 79 10.31 -10.20 -4.69
CA THR A 79 9.24 -10.26 -5.67
C THR A 79 9.75 -10.97 -6.92
N ILE A 80 9.11 -12.06 -7.31
CA ILE A 80 9.39 -12.78 -8.55
C ILE A 80 8.16 -12.62 -9.44
N ILE A 81 8.37 -12.07 -10.65
CA ILE A 81 7.36 -11.94 -11.69
C ILE A 81 7.82 -12.79 -12.88
N THR A 82 6.97 -13.67 -13.35
CA THR A 82 7.22 -14.46 -14.58
C THR A 82 6.16 -14.09 -15.60
N LEU A 83 6.58 -13.48 -16.71
CA LEU A 83 5.72 -13.08 -17.82
C LEU A 83 5.89 -14.05 -18.99
N ASP A 84 4.78 -14.39 -19.65
CA ASP A 84 4.80 -15.23 -20.86
C ASP A 84 4.81 -14.35 -22.12
N LEU A 85 5.97 -14.23 -22.73
CA LEU A 85 6.20 -13.47 -23.95
C LEU A 85 6.18 -14.36 -25.21
N SER A 86 5.68 -15.60 -25.11
CA SER A 86 5.68 -16.56 -26.21
C SER A 86 4.93 -16.04 -27.44
N ALA A 87 3.83 -15.31 -27.24
CA ALA A 87 3.07 -14.64 -28.30
C ALA A 87 3.89 -13.57 -29.04
N MET A 88 4.94 -13.04 -28.42
CA MET A 88 5.88 -12.07 -28.99
C MET A 88 7.17 -12.75 -29.49
N GLY A 89 7.25 -14.08 -29.48
CA GLY A 89 8.42 -14.85 -29.92
C GLY A 89 9.58 -14.88 -28.92
N ALA A 90 9.41 -14.40 -27.70
CA ALA A 90 10.50 -14.24 -26.72
C ALA A 90 10.51 -15.24 -25.55
N GLY A 91 9.54 -16.15 -25.46
CA GLY A 91 9.45 -17.15 -24.38
C GLY A 91 9.05 -16.52 -23.03
N LYS A 92 9.55 -17.07 -21.92
CA LYS A 92 9.25 -16.56 -20.57
C LYS A 92 10.33 -15.62 -20.09
N MET A 93 9.91 -14.48 -19.54
CA MET A 93 10.77 -13.51 -18.86
C MET A 93 10.52 -13.57 -17.36
N THR A 94 11.59 -13.69 -16.56
CA THR A 94 11.52 -13.64 -15.11
C THR A 94 12.21 -12.37 -14.61
N ILE A 95 11.52 -11.60 -13.78
CA ILE A 95 12.04 -10.45 -13.04
C ILE A 95 12.13 -10.88 -11.56
N ASP A 96 13.28 -10.74 -10.94
CA ASP A 96 13.53 -11.06 -9.54
C ASP A 96 14.08 -9.80 -8.85
N GLN A 97 13.30 -9.27 -7.93
CA GLN A 97 13.63 -8.09 -7.12
C GLN A 97 13.74 -8.50 -5.67
N ARG A 98 14.84 -8.13 -5.01
CA ARG A 98 15.11 -8.49 -3.62
C ARG A 98 15.58 -7.30 -2.82
N PHE A 99 15.17 -7.25 -1.56
CA PHE A 99 15.65 -6.30 -0.58
C PHE A 99 15.94 -7.03 0.74
N ASP A 100 17.18 -6.96 1.21
CA ASP A 100 17.63 -7.67 2.42
C ASP A 100 17.43 -6.86 3.73
N GLY A 101 16.80 -5.68 3.61
CA GLY A 101 16.64 -4.70 4.69
C GLY A 101 17.63 -3.53 4.58
N THR A 102 18.66 -3.64 3.76
CA THR A 102 19.70 -2.64 3.55
C THR A 102 19.99 -2.44 2.07
N ASN A 103 20.26 -3.54 1.35
CA ASN A 103 20.65 -3.55 -0.06
C ASN A 103 19.50 -4.09 -0.93
N GLY A 104 19.40 -3.54 -2.12
CA GLY A 104 18.45 -3.98 -3.13
C GLY A 104 19.15 -4.61 -4.33
N TYR A 105 18.52 -5.63 -4.87
CA TYR A 105 18.98 -6.37 -6.03
C TYR A 105 17.82 -6.54 -7.01
N ALA A 106 18.09 -6.34 -8.28
CA ALA A 106 17.13 -6.61 -9.35
C ALA A 106 17.82 -7.38 -10.47
N SER A 107 17.11 -8.34 -11.04
CA SER A 107 17.57 -9.07 -12.21
C SER A 107 16.41 -9.36 -13.15
N ASN A 108 16.73 -9.45 -14.44
CA ASN A 108 15.82 -9.83 -15.49
C ASN A 108 16.46 -10.97 -16.26
N SER A 109 15.73 -12.08 -16.50
CA SER A 109 16.28 -13.28 -17.14
C SER A 109 16.80 -13.03 -18.56
N MET A 110 16.37 -11.96 -19.21
CA MET A 110 16.79 -11.58 -20.57
C MET A 110 17.95 -10.58 -20.58
N GLN A 111 18.10 -9.77 -19.54
CA GLN A 111 19.07 -8.66 -19.47
C GLN A 111 20.13 -8.87 -18.38
N GLY A 112 19.94 -9.88 -17.50
CA GLY A 112 20.81 -10.11 -16.35
C GLY A 112 20.52 -9.16 -15.16
N VAL A 113 21.56 -8.82 -14.40
CA VAL A 113 21.44 -7.93 -13.24
C VAL A 113 21.17 -6.50 -13.72
N THR A 114 20.14 -5.88 -13.13
CA THR A 114 19.75 -4.50 -13.43
C THR A 114 20.12 -3.57 -12.27
N PRO A 115 20.54 -2.35 -12.56
CA PRO A 115 20.80 -1.35 -11.51
C PRO A 115 19.57 -1.05 -10.68
N VAL A 116 19.76 -0.88 -9.37
CA VAL A 116 18.72 -0.39 -8.45
C VAL A 116 19.09 1.05 -8.10
N THR A 117 18.17 1.99 -8.35
CA THR A 117 18.39 3.40 -8.06
C THR A 117 18.25 3.70 -6.57
N SER A 118 18.79 4.84 -6.12
CA SER A 118 18.63 5.29 -4.73
C SER A 118 17.15 5.51 -4.38
N SER A 119 16.36 6.02 -5.31
CA SER A 119 14.92 6.22 -5.14
C SER A 119 14.17 4.89 -4.95
N GLN A 120 14.50 3.86 -5.73
CA GLN A 120 13.95 2.51 -5.56
C GLN A 120 14.32 1.91 -4.19
N LEU A 121 15.58 2.07 -3.76
CA LEU A 121 16.04 1.61 -2.44
C LEU A 121 15.27 2.30 -1.31
N ASP A 122 15.03 3.61 -1.41
CA ASP A 122 14.25 4.34 -0.41
C ASP A 122 12.79 3.89 -0.39
N THR A 123 12.20 3.60 -1.54
CA THR A 123 10.86 3.00 -1.65
C THR A 123 10.80 1.65 -0.93
N TRP A 124 11.77 0.76 -1.16
CA TRP A 124 11.82 -0.56 -0.51
C TRP A 124 12.09 -0.45 1.00
N ARG A 125 12.92 0.50 1.46
CA ARG A 125 13.13 0.77 2.89
C ARG A 125 11.84 1.20 3.60
N ASN A 126 10.99 1.96 2.91
CA ASN A 126 9.73 2.45 3.43
C ASN A 126 8.59 1.42 3.35
N ALA A 127 8.76 0.32 2.60
CA ALA A 127 7.80 -0.78 2.51
C ALA A 127 7.85 -1.66 3.76
N ILE A 128 7.47 -1.07 4.90
CA ILE A 128 7.49 -1.76 6.20
C ILE A 128 6.42 -2.86 6.24
N PHE A 129 6.84 -4.02 6.68
CA PHE A 129 6.00 -5.19 6.87
C PHE A 129 5.86 -5.50 8.38
N PRO A 130 4.69 -5.91 8.87
CA PRO A 130 3.46 -6.26 8.12
C PRO A 130 2.60 -5.06 7.73
N SER A 131 2.82 -3.87 8.28
CA SER A 131 2.07 -2.66 7.93
C SER A 131 2.95 -1.42 8.03
N PRO A 132 2.93 -0.55 7.03
CA PRO A 132 3.68 0.71 7.07
C PRO A 132 3.11 1.70 8.11
N PHE A 133 1.93 1.45 8.65
CA PHE A 133 1.29 2.31 9.65
C PHE A 133 1.73 2.02 11.08
N LEU A 134 2.26 0.81 11.35
CA LEU A 134 2.82 0.52 12.67
C LEU A 134 4.05 1.40 12.92
N ASP A 135 4.05 2.12 14.05
CA ASP A 135 5.16 2.94 14.53
C ASP A 135 5.74 3.93 13.50
N TYR A 136 4.92 4.42 12.56
CA TYR A 136 5.35 5.30 11.48
C TYR A 136 6.02 6.59 11.98
N LYS A 137 5.53 7.16 13.10
CA LYS A 137 6.13 8.37 13.72
C LYS A 137 7.55 8.12 14.22
N ALA A 138 7.80 6.96 14.84
CA ALA A 138 9.13 6.59 15.34
C ALA A 138 10.15 6.45 14.19
N ARG A 139 9.69 6.14 12.97
CA ARG A 139 10.52 6.12 11.75
C ARG A 139 10.66 7.48 11.07
N GLY A 140 10.11 8.54 11.66
CA GLY A 140 10.16 9.89 11.11
C GLY A 140 9.22 10.13 9.92
N THR A 141 8.25 9.23 9.68
CA THR A 141 7.22 9.43 8.67
C THR A 141 6.17 10.41 9.21
N LYS A 142 5.80 11.41 8.41
CA LYS A 142 4.69 12.32 8.67
C LYS A 142 3.49 11.91 7.84
N ILE A 143 2.31 11.92 8.44
CA ILE A 143 1.05 11.67 7.73
C ILE A 143 0.10 12.81 8.07
N GLU A 144 -0.40 13.49 7.05
CA GLU A 144 -1.26 14.66 7.16
C GLU A 144 -2.58 14.40 6.43
N LEU A 145 -3.71 14.70 7.06
CA LEU A 145 -5.01 14.69 6.42
C LEU A 145 -5.15 15.97 5.59
N THR A 146 -5.24 15.82 4.27
CA THR A 146 -5.34 16.94 3.33
C THR A 146 -6.76 17.16 2.82
N GLY A 147 -7.66 16.17 2.99
CA GLY A 147 -9.04 16.31 2.57
C GLY A 147 -9.81 15.01 2.51
N LYS A 148 -10.95 15.09 1.85
CA LYS A 148 -11.82 13.98 1.49
C LYS A 148 -12.15 14.06 0.01
N GLU A 149 -12.10 12.96 -0.70
CA GLU A 149 -12.41 12.88 -2.13
C GLU A 149 -13.39 11.74 -2.40
N LYS A 150 -14.19 11.89 -3.44
CA LYS A 150 -15.02 10.80 -3.95
C LYS A 150 -14.17 9.85 -4.80
N MET A 151 -14.32 8.54 -4.51
CA MET A 151 -13.76 7.45 -5.29
C MET A 151 -14.89 6.53 -5.78
N GLY A 152 -15.40 6.80 -6.98
CA GLY A 152 -16.65 6.17 -7.44
C GLY A 152 -17.81 6.60 -6.52
N ASP A 153 -18.51 5.61 -5.94
CA ASP A 153 -19.66 5.85 -5.05
C ASP A 153 -19.28 6.04 -3.58
N THR A 154 -18.01 5.86 -3.22
CA THR A 154 -17.51 5.97 -1.83
C THR A 154 -16.70 7.24 -1.61
N ASP A 155 -16.69 7.72 -0.37
CA ASP A 155 -15.79 8.79 0.07
C ASP A 155 -14.48 8.17 0.58
N ALA A 156 -13.37 8.84 0.35
CA ALA A 156 -12.07 8.46 0.89
C ALA A 156 -11.36 9.65 1.55
N TYR A 157 -10.70 9.41 2.67
CA TYR A 157 -9.78 10.38 3.27
C TYR A 157 -8.50 10.43 2.45
N LEU A 158 -8.08 11.61 2.06
CA LEU A 158 -6.81 11.84 1.38
C LEU A 158 -5.73 12.19 2.40
N LEU A 159 -4.73 11.35 2.51
CA LEU A 159 -3.57 11.52 3.38
C LEU A 159 -2.31 11.77 2.55
N LEU A 160 -1.53 12.76 2.95
CA LEU A 160 -0.17 12.98 2.44
C LEU A 160 0.81 12.24 3.35
N VAL A 161 1.56 11.31 2.79
CA VAL A 161 2.54 10.49 3.51
C VAL A 161 3.94 10.92 3.09
N THR A 162 4.69 11.50 4.03
CA THR A 162 6.05 11.99 3.80
C THR A 162 7.01 11.18 4.67
N PRO A 163 7.74 10.21 4.10
CA PRO A 163 8.75 9.45 4.84
C PRO A 163 9.96 10.32 5.15
N ALA A 164 10.81 9.89 6.09
CA ALA A 164 12.05 10.59 6.43
C ALA A 164 13.03 10.67 5.23
N LYS A 165 12.97 9.69 4.33
CA LYS A 165 13.70 9.64 3.06
C LYS A 165 12.81 9.01 1.98
N GLY A 166 13.02 9.43 0.74
CA GLY A 166 12.28 8.92 -0.42
C GLY A 166 11.07 9.79 -0.80
N PRO A 167 10.31 9.35 -1.79
CA PRO A 167 9.24 10.16 -2.35
C PRO A 167 8.05 10.27 -1.41
N THR A 168 7.42 11.43 -1.41
CA THR A 168 6.10 11.64 -0.79
C THR A 168 5.04 10.91 -1.61
N SER A 169 4.05 10.33 -0.93
CA SER A 169 2.93 9.66 -1.57
C SER A 169 1.59 10.21 -1.08
N ARG A 170 0.59 10.08 -1.92
CA ARG A 170 -0.82 10.30 -1.57
C ARG A 170 -1.48 8.96 -1.31
N LEU A 171 -2.19 8.86 -0.21
CA LEU A 171 -2.88 7.65 0.22
C LEU A 171 -4.35 7.97 0.43
N TRP A 172 -5.23 7.18 -0.17
CA TRP A 172 -6.67 7.25 0.03
C TRP A 172 -7.11 6.09 0.92
N MET A 173 -7.73 6.45 2.03
CA MET A 173 -8.34 5.51 2.98
C MET A 173 -9.86 5.60 2.82
N ASP A 174 -10.53 4.50 2.52
CA ASP A 174 -11.99 4.45 2.43
C ASP A 174 -12.63 4.99 3.72
N ALA A 175 -13.58 5.90 3.62
CA ALA A 175 -14.11 6.61 4.77
C ALA A 175 -15.06 5.77 5.65
N THR A 176 -15.47 4.60 5.16
CA THR A 176 -16.33 3.65 5.87
C THR A 176 -15.54 2.52 6.50
N THR A 177 -14.67 1.89 5.70
CA THR A 177 -13.90 0.71 6.13
C THR A 177 -12.54 1.05 6.72
N TYR A 178 -12.04 2.25 6.47
CA TYR A 178 -10.67 2.71 6.81
C TYR A 178 -9.55 1.86 6.20
N LEU A 179 -9.86 1.07 5.17
CA LEU A 179 -8.85 0.32 4.43
C LEU A 179 -8.18 1.22 3.37
N PRO A 180 -6.89 1.03 3.09
CA PRO A 180 -6.22 1.73 2.02
C PRO A 180 -6.74 1.25 0.66
N VAL A 181 -7.30 2.14 -0.16
CA VAL A 181 -7.90 1.78 -1.46
C VAL A 181 -7.11 2.28 -2.65
N LYS A 182 -6.30 3.34 -2.46
CA LYS A 182 -5.46 3.90 -3.51
C LYS A 182 -4.20 4.52 -2.92
N THR A 183 -3.10 4.35 -3.63
CA THR A 183 -1.85 5.09 -3.37
C THR A 183 -1.33 5.64 -4.68
N THR A 184 -0.83 6.88 -4.67
CA THR A 184 -0.11 7.48 -5.80
C THR A 184 1.24 7.97 -5.31
N THR A 185 2.30 7.56 -6.00
CA THR A 185 3.67 7.96 -5.69
C THR A 185 4.48 8.16 -6.97
N THR A 186 5.58 8.86 -6.87
CA THR A 186 6.52 9.02 -7.96
C THR A 186 7.56 7.90 -7.89
N VAL A 187 7.77 7.20 -9.00
CA VAL A 187 8.79 6.16 -9.13
C VAL A 187 9.77 6.53 -10.23
N GLU A 188 11.02 6.10 -10.06
CA GLU A 188 12.07 6.31 -11.04
C GLU A 188 12.24 5.01 -11.85
N THR A 189 12.16 5.11 -13.17
CA THR A 189 12.34 4.00 -14.10
C THR A 189 13.50 4.28 -15.04
N ALA A 190 14.20 3.22 -15.50
CA ALA A 190 15.33 3.37 -16.40
C ALA A 190 14.91 3.88 -17.80
N GLU A 191 13.68 3.54 -18.24
CA GLU A 191 13.22 3.85 -19.60
C GLU A 191 12.53 5.21 -19.70
N ALA A 192 11.76 5.60 -18.66
CA ALA A 192 10.93 6.80 -18.70
C ALA A 192 11.31 7.87 -17.68
N GLY A 193 12.41 7.68 -16.92
CA GLY A 193 12.80 8.55 -15.82
C GLY A 193 11.77 8.53 -14.70
N THR A 194 11.40 9.70 -14.20
CA THR A 194 10.44 9.85 -13.09
C THR A 194 9.01 9.81 -13.60
N VAL A 195 8.21 8.84 -13.16
CA VAL A 195 6.79 8.68 -13.53
C VAL A 195 5.92 8.58 -12.28
N GLU A 196 4.70 9.10 -12.37
CA GLU A 196 3.69 8.86 -11.35
C GLU A 196 3.12 7.44 -11.49
N GLN A 197 3.09 6.69 -10.41
CA GLN A 197 2.48 5.37 -10.31
C GLN A 197 1.30 5.42 -9.36
N THR A 198 0.18 4.91 -9.81
CA THR A 198 -1.03 4.69 -9.00
C THR A 198 -1.22 3.22 -8.74
N ILE A 199 -1.50 2.85 -7.50
CA ILE A 199 -1.89 1.50 -7.07
C ILE A 199 -3.31 1.57 -6.51
N LEU A 200 -4.19 0.74 -7.01
CA LEU A 200 -5.54 0.52 -6.48
C LEU A 200 -5.59 -0.84 -5.78
N LEU A 201 -6.20 -0.86 -4.61
CA LEU A 201 -6.38 -2.06 -3.79
C LEU A 201 -7.87 -2.35 -3.65
N SER A 202 -8.26 -3.60 -3.86
CA SER A 202 -9.67 -4.04 -3.78
C SER A 202 -9.77 -5.52 -3.47
N ASP A 203 -11.00 -6.06 -3.38
CA ASP A 203 -11.28 -7.45 -3.03
C ASP A 203 -10.58 -7.83 -1.71
N PHE A 204 -10.88 -7.08 -0.66
CA PHE A 204 -10.31 -7.33 0.66
C PHE A 204 -10.94 -8.57 1.29
N ARG A 205 -10.07 -9.50 1.74
CA ARG A 205 -10.49 -10.76 2.37
C ARG A 205 -9.76 -10.96 3.69
N GLN A 206 -10.38 -11.75 4.58
CA GLN A 206 -9.78 -12.15 5.84
C GLN A 206 -8.90 -13.38 5.65
N VAL A 207 -7.64 -13.28 6.08
CA VAL A 207 -6.68 -14.40 6.13
C VAL A 207 -6.00 -14.36 7.50
N ASP A 208 -6.16 -15.41 8.29
CA ASP A 208 -5.60 -15.51 9.65
C ASP A 208 -5.92 -14.31 10.56
N GLY A 209 -7.15 -13.75 10.41
CA GLY A 209 -7.60 -12.58 11.16
C GLY A 209 -7.08 -11.23 10.65
N LEU A 210 -6.36 -11.21 9.54
CA LEU A 210 -5.87 -10.00 8.90
C LEU A 210 -6.62 -9.70 7.60
N THR A 211 -6.90 -8.43 7.34
CA THR A 211 -7.53 -7.98 6.10
C THR A 211 -6.47 -7.75 5.03
N VAL A 212 -6.55 -8.50 3.93
CA VAL A 212 -5.56 -8.47 2.84
C VAL A 212 -6.29 -8.18 1.51
N PRO A 213 -5.77 -7.29 0.64
CA PRO A 213 -6.32 -7.09 -0.71
C PRO A 213 -5.99 -8.28 -1.60
N PHE A 214 -6.99 -8.79 -2.33
CA PHE A 214 -6.83 -9.89 -3.29
C PHE A 214 -6.80 -9.40 -4.74
N LYS A 215 -7.05 -8.11 -4.98
CA LYS A 215 -6.85 -7.50 -6.29
C LYS A 215 -6.05 -6.21 -6.16
N VAL A 216 -4.99 -6.12 -6.94
CA VAL A 216 -4.11 -4.94 -7.03
C VAL A 216 -4.03 -4.52 -8.49
N VAL A 217 -4.32 -3.27 -8.78
CA VAL A 217 -4.15 -2.68 -10.10
C VAL A 217 -3.14 -1.55 -10.00
N GLY A 218 -2.04 -1.68 -10.71
CA GLY A 218 -1.04 -0.62 -10.82
C GLY A 218 -1.11 0.03 -12.20
N SER A 219 -0.98 1.34 -12.26
CA SER A 219 -0.96 2.09 -13.52
C SER A 219 0.08 3.20 -13.47
N SER A 220 0.70 3.44 -14.61
CA SER A 220 1.60 4.55 -14.88
C SER A 220 1.40 5.04 -16.31
N ALA A 221 2.16 6.04 -16.73
CA ALA A 221 2.09 6.55 -18.11
C ALA A 221 2.47 5.51 -19.18
N ILE A 222 3.22 4.46 -18.82
CA ILE A 222 3.80 3.50 -19.76
C ILE A 222 3.10 2.13 -19.76
N GLN A 223 2.46 1.75 -18.65
CA GLN A 223 1.83 0.44 -18.52
C GLN A 223 0.79 0.41 -17.41
N THR A 224 -0.09 -0.57 -17.51
CA THR A 224 -0.98 -0.99 -16.42
C THR A 224 -0.73 -2.45 -16.11
N PHE A 225 -0.81 -2.83 -14.84
CA PHE A 225 -0.82 -4.23 -14.47
C PHE A 225 -1.96 -4.54 -13.51
N THR A 226 -2.47 -5.75 -13.60
CA THR A 226 -3.45 -6.29 -12.66
C THR A 226 -2.89 -7.56 -12.03
N VAL A 227 -2.91 -7.61 -10.70
CA VAL A 227 -2.60 -8.81 -9.92
C VAL A 227 -3.88 -9.31 -9.28
N VAL A 228 -4.17 -10.60 -9.45
CA VAL A 228 -5.22 -11.32 -8.72
C VAL A 228 -4.52 -12.32 -7.81
N VAL A 229 -4.60 -12.07 -6.51
CA VAL A 229 -4.00 -12.93 -5.49
C VAL A 229 -4.76 -14.24 -5.42
N THR A 230 -4.04 -15.35 -5.45
CA THR A 230 -4.61 -16.71 -5.36
C THR A 230 -4.37 -17.35 -4.00
N LYS A 231 -3.28 -16.98 -3.34
CA LYS A 231 -2.92 -17.54 -2.02
C LYS A 231 -2.14 -16.52 -1.19
N VAL A 232 -2.43 -16.49 0.11
CA VAL A 232 -1.67 -15.76 1.14
C VAL A 232 -1.41 -16.71 2.29
N GLU A 233 -0.17 -16.76 2.78
CA GLU A 233 0.26 -17.54 3.94
C GLU A 233 1.10 -16.64 4.86
N HIS A 234 0.73 -16.58 6.13
CA HIS A 234 1.48 -15.84 7.14
C HIS A 234 2.41 -16.75 7.94
N ASN A 235 3.45 -16.16 8.50
CA ASN A 235 4.43 -16.83 9.39
C ASN A 235 5.08 -18.07 8.74
N VAL A 236 5.33 -17.96 7.42
CA VAL A 236 6.03 -19.04 6.70
C VAL A 236 7.51 -19.09 7.11
N ASN A 237 8.09 -20.29 7.07
CA ASN A 237 9.54 -20.43 7.25
C ASN A 237 10.27 -19.84 6.03
N VAL A 238 11.17 -18.91 6.26
CA VAL A 238 11.87 -18.17 5.20
C VAL A 238 13.35 -18.48 5.24
N ASP A 239 13.87 -19.00 4.14
CA ASP A 239 15.32 -19.09 3.92
C ASP A 239 15.89 -17.67 3.73
N PRO A 240 16.81 -17.19 4.57
CA PRO A 240 17.43 -15.87 4.43
C PRO A 240 18.09 -15.61 3.06
N ALA A 241 18.54 -16.67 2.37
CA ALA A 241 19.13 -16.59 1.03
C ALA A 241 18.14 -16.03 -0.03
N ARG A 242 16.82 -16.10 0.23
CA ARG A 242 15.79 -15.56 -0.64
C ARG A 242 15.91 -14.03 -0.81
N PHE A 243 16.45 -13.33 0.17
CA PHE A 243 16.65 -11.88 0.12
C PHE A 243 18.06 -11.47 -0.29
N ALA A 244 19.00 -12.41 -0.33
CA ALA A 244 20.39 -12.13 -0.69
C ALA A 244 20.56 -11.84 -2.19
N LYS A 245 21.70 -11.27 -2.55
CA LYS A 245 22.07 -11.04 -3.96
C LYS A 245 21.90 -12.32 -4.77
N PRO A 246 21.17 -12.31 -5.90
CA PRO A 246 21.07 -13.46 -6.78
C PRO A 246 22.49 -13.91 -7.23
N ALA A 247 22.68 -15.22 -7.36
CA ALA A 247 23.91 -15.74 -7.96
C ALA A 247 24.03 -15.21 -9.40
N SER A 248 25.19 -14.71 -9.78
CA SER A 248 25.47 -14.38 -11.19
C SER A 248 25.40 -15.67 -12.01
N LYS A 249 24.53 -15.70 -13.03
CA LYS A 249 24.56 -16.76 -14.04
C LYS A 249 25.66 -16.48 -15.02
#